data_c9f282c62d9b13a615e823df63f24363
#
_entry.id   c9f282c62d9b13a615e823df63f24363
#
_cell.length_a   1.000
_cell.length_b   1.000
_cell.length_c   1.000
_cell.angle_alpha   90.00
_cell.angle_beta   90.00
_cell.angle_gamma   90.00
#
_symmetry.space_group_name_H-M   'P 1'
#
loop_
_entity.id
_entity.type
_entity.pdbx_description
1 polymer ?
#
loop_
_entity_poly.entity_id
_entity_poly.type
_entity_poly.pdbx_seq_one_letter_code
_entity_poly.pdbx_strand_id
1 'polypeptide(L)'
;MSEAFDAVEIISAKRDRNELSDLQIDWIVDAYTRGVVADEQLSALLMAILLNGMNMREISRWTDAMINSGERMNWSSLAVPTVDKHSTGGVGDKITLPLAPLVAACGAAVPQLSGRGLGHTGGTLDKMESIPGWQASLSHDQMLKVLQDVGAVICAAGAGLAPADKKLYALRDVTGTVPAIPLIASSIMSKKIAEGTGALVLDVKTGSGAFMSNPEKAKELASVMVELGKRAGVNTRALVTAMDVPLGLTAGNALEVRESIEVLSGGGPADVVELTLILAREMLDAAKVRGKDPEVALKDGSAMDCWRKMVIAQGGDPDAPLPTAKEKLVITAEKSGTISSMDALKVGISAWRLGAGRARQGEAVQKGAGIEIHAKPGEKIISGSALFTLHSDDSERFERAKQALEGAVSISEKGEVAERLPLVITKF
;
A
#
# COMPACT_ATOMS: atom_id res chain seq x y z
N MET A 1 39.47 -9.14 -10.03
CA MET A 1 39.66 -7.67 -10.20
C MET A 1 39.58 -7.06 -8.81
N SER A 2 40.42 -6.08 -8.48
CA SER A 2 40.31 -5.36 -7.20
C SER A 2 39.04 -4.51 -7.21
N GLU A 3 38.30 -4.48 -6.12
CA GLU A 3 37.14 -3.60 -5.96
C GLU A 3 37.60 -2.13 -5.94
N ALA A 4 36.76 -1.23 -6.43
CA ALA A 4 37.09 0.18 -6.58
C ALA A 4 37.06 0.97 -5.26
N PHE A 5 36.28 0.47 -4.27
CA PHE A 5 36.09 1.09 -2.97
C PHE A 5 36.13 0.04 -1.86
N ASP A 6 36.21 0.51 -0.61
CA ASP A 6 36.12 -0.29 0.60
C ASP A 6 34.83 0.10 1.37
N ALA A 7 34.06 -0.92 1.79
CA ALA A 7 32.81 -0.72 2.50
C ALA A 7 33.01 0.03 3.84
N VAL A 8 34.13 -0.22 4.55
CA VAL A 8 34.40 0.42 5.84
C VAL A 8 34.68 1.92 5.68
N GLU A 9 35.32 2.33 4.59
CA GLU A 9 35.53 3.75 4.29
C GLU A 9 34.20 4.45 4.03
N ILE A 10 33.28 3.84 3.27
CA ILE A 10 31.95 4.39 2.99
C ILE A 10 31.12 4.48 4.27
N ILE A 11 31.14 3.43 5.11
CA ILE A 11 30.48 3.41 6.41
C ILE A 11 31.01 4.55 7.29
N SER A 12 32.35 4.68 7.37
CA SER A 12 33.00 5.72 8.18
C SER A 12 32.64 7.12 7.69
N ALA A 13 32.64 7.36 6.39
CA ALA A 13 32.23 8.64 5.82
C ALA A 13 30.79 9.01 6.26
N LYS A 14 29.84 8.06 6.16
CA LYS A 14 28.45 8.34 6.53
C LYS A 14 28.23 8.43 8.04
N ARG A 15 28.95 7.62 8.82
CA ARG A 15 28.99 7.72 10.30
C ARG A 15 29.42 9.11 10.74
N ASP A 16 30.44 9.66 10.09
CA ASP A 16 31.05 10.96 10.42
C ASP A 16 30.31 12.14 9.74
N ARG A 17 29.11 11.92 9.22
CA ARG A 17 28.19 12.88 8.57
C ARG A 17 28.71 13.48 7.26
N ASN A 18 29.65 12.82 6.60
CA ASN A 18 30.08 13.21 5.28
C ASN A 18 29.07 12.73 4.21
N GLU A 19 29.01 13.47 3.11
CA GLU A 19 28.27 13.05 1.93
C GLU A 19 29.02 11.95 1.20
N LEU A 20 28.26 10.93 0.72
CA LEU A 20 28.81 9.92 -0.17
C LEU A 20 28.84 10.44 -1.61
N SER A 21 29.92 10.16 -2.32
CA SER A 21 29.99 10.45 -3.76
C SER A 21 29.08 9.52 -4.55
N ASP A 22 28.72 9.91 -5.78
CA ASP A 22 27.89 9.09 -6.67
C ASP A 22 28.54 7.72 -6.96
N LEU A 23 29.86 7.69 -7.15
CA LEU A 23 30.60 6.45 -7.38
C LEU A 23 30.62 5.52 -6.17
N GLN A 24 30.70 6.07 -4.95
CA GLN A 24 30.57 5.27 -3.71
C GLN A 24 29.18 4.66 -3.57
N ILE A 25 28.14 5.43 -3.89
CA ILE A 25 26.75 4.97 -3.82
C ILE A 25 26.53 3.86 -4.86
N ASP A 26 26.94 4.03 -6.10
CA ASP A 26 26.80 3.03 -7.13
C ASP A 26 27.51 1.74 -6.74
N TRP A 27 28.77 1.86 -6.30
CA TRP A 27 29.55 0.71 -5.93
C TRP A 27 28.95 -0.06 -4.75
N ILE A 28 28.53 0.62 -3.67
CA ILE A 28 28.05 -0.06 -2.46
C ILE A 28 26.73 -0.81 -2.73
N VAL A 29 25.83 -0.24 -3.55
CA VAL A 29 24.55 -0.89 -3.92
C VAL A 29 24.81 -2.10 -4.83
N ASP A 30 25.69 -1.97 -5.83
CA ASP A 30 26.06 -3.06 -6.73
C ASP A 30 26.83 -4.17 -5.99
N ALA A 31 27.86 -3.82 -5.23
CA ALA A 31 28.69 -4.76 -4.47
C ALA A 31 27.87 -5.55 -3.45
N TYR A 32 26.92 -4.90 -2.78
CA TYR A 32 25.99 -5.59 -1.89
C TYR A 32 25.06 -6.52 -2.67
N THR A 33 24.54 -6.10 -3.80
CA THR A 33 23.65 -6.92 -4.65
C THR A 33 24.38 -8.18 -5.13
N ARG A 34 25.63 -8.05 -5.52
CA ARG A 34 26.51 -9.17 -5.93
C ARG A 34 27.00 -10.05 -4.76
N GLY A 35 26.78 -9.62 -3.49
CA GLY A 35 27.25 -10.36 -2.32
C GLY A 35 28.72 -10.14 -1.95
N VAL A 36 29.37 -9.10 -2.47
CA VAL A 36 30.74 -8.68 -2.13
C VAL A 36 30.78 -7.97 -0.78
N VAL A 37 29.80 -7.12 -0.52
CA VAL A 37 29.59 -6.47 0.78
C VAL A 37 28.73 -7.36 1.66
N ALA A 38 29.17 -7.62 2.89
CA ALA A 38 28.48 -8.46 3.85
C ALA A 38 27.28 -7.73 4.50
N ASP A 39 26.31 -8.51 5.01
CA ASP A 39 25.11 -7.97 5.67
C ASP A 39 25.47 -7.11 6.89
N GLU A 40 26.50 -7.46 7.64
CA GLU A 40 26.98 -6.70 8.80
C GLU A 40 27.50 -5.31 8.40
N GLN A 41 28.24 -5.24 7.30
CA GLN A 41 28.76 -3.98 6.77
C GLN A 41 27.61 -3.08 6.28
N LEU A 42 26.70 -3.65 5.52
CA LEU A 42 25.57 -2.87 5.03
C LEU A 42 24.63 -2.46 6.15
N SER A 43 24.41 -3.31 7.17
CA SER A 43 23.63 -2.95 8.37
C SER A 43 24.21 -1.71 9.07
N ALA A 44 25.54 -1.63 9.20
CA ALA A 44 26.21 -0.46 9.77
C ALA A 44 25.99 0.80 8.92
N LEU A 45 26.07 0.70 7.59
CA LEU A 45 25.79 1.82 6.69
C LEU A 45 24.32 2.26 6.77
N LEU A 46 23.37 1.33 6.75
CA LEU A 46 21.95 1.63 6.87
C LEU A 46 21.60 2.33 8.20
N MET A 47 22.25 1.92 9.29
CA MET A 47 22.12 2.58 10.59
C MET A 47 22.75 3.98 10.58
N ALA A 48 23.92 4.17 9.94
CA ALA A 48 24.52 5.48 9.76
C ALA A 48 23.62 6.42 8.94
N ILE A 49 22.96 5.91 7.89
CA ILE A 49 21.96 6.65 7.11
C ILE A 49 20.73 7.01 7.94
N LEU A 50 20.21 6.08 8.75
CA LEU A 50 19.07 6.35 9.63
C LEU A 50 19.35 7.50 10.60
N LEU A 51 20.56 7.52 11.19
CA LEU A 51 20.94 8.49 12.22
C LEU A 51 21.36 9.84 11.64
N ASN A 52 21.99 9.86 10.45
CA ASN A 52 22.59 11.08 9.87
C ASN A 52 21.88 11.58 8.62
N GLY A 53 20.93 10.82 8.05
CA GLY A 53 20.20 11.16 6.84
C GLY A 53 21.02 11.04 5.56
N MET A 54 20.40 11.41 4.46
CA MET A 54 20.99 11.61 3.13
C MET A 54 20.41 12.89 2.53
N ASN A 55 21.21 13.65 1.77
CA ASN A 55 20.68 14.76 1.00
C ASN A 55 19.97 14.27 -0.29
N MET A 56 19.27 15.17 -0.99
CA MET A 56 18.49 14.80 -2.19
C MET A 56 19.35 14.23 -3.32
N ARG A 57 20.62 14.64 -3.47
CA ARG A 57 21.54 14.05 -4.45
C ARG A 57 21.84 12.59 -4.12
N GLU A 58 22.19 12.32 -2.86
CA GLU A 58 22.47 10.96 -2.38
C GLU A 58 21.24 10.06 -2.52
N ILE A 59 20.05 10.55 -2.12
CA ILE A 59 18.78 9.76 -2.22
C ILE A 59 18.49 9.44 -3.68
N SER A 60 18.62 10.41 -4.58
CA SER A 60 18.40 10.23 -6.01
C SER A 60 19.37 9.19 -6.58
N ARG A 61 20.69 9.32 -6.26
CA ARG A 61 21.68 8.37 -6.76
C ARG A 61 21.47 6.96 -6.21
N TRP A 62 21.15 6.85 -4.93
CA TRP A 62 20.82 5.55 -4.31
C TRP A 62 19.60 4.90 -5.00
N THR A 63 18.57 5.68 -5.29
CA THR A 63 17.39 5.24 -6.03
C THR A 63 17.76 4.76 -7.42
N ASP A 64 18.56 5.54 -8.17
CA ASP A 64 19.02 5.18 -9.51
C ASP A 64 19.87 3.90 -9.50
N ALA A 65 20.77 3.72 -8.53
CA ALA A 65 21.57 2.52 -8.37
C ALA A 65 20.67 1.28 -8.14
N MET A 66 19.61 1.41 -7.33
CA MET A 66 18.64 0.33 -7.14
C MET A 66 17.84 0.02 -8.41
N ILE A 67 17.39 1.04 -9.15
CA ILE A 67 16.70 0.85 -10.44
C ILE A 67 17.62 0.13 -11.44
N ASN A 68 18.87 0.56 -11.54
CA ASN A 68 19.83 0.02 -12.50
C ASN A 68 20.35 -1.39 -12.12
N SER A 69 20.05 -1.87 -10.91
CA SER A 69 20.36 -3.25 -10.52
C SER A 69 19.48 -4.29 -11.23
N GLY A 70 18.41 -3.87 -11.91
CA GLY A 70 17.45 -4.77 -12.54
C GLY A 70 16.89 -4.24 -13.85
N GLU A 71 15.77 -4.81 -14.24
CA GLU A 71 15.08 -4.48 -15.48
C GLU A 71 14.14 -3.27 -15.29
N ARG A 72 13.86 -2.57 -16.39
CA ARG A 72 12.80 -1.57 -16.49
C ARG A 72 11.70 -2.08 -17.42
N MET A 73 10.46 -1.91 -17.00
CA MET A 73 9.31 -2.22 -17.86
C MET A 73 9.10 -1.13 -18.90
N ASN A 74 8.53 -1.51 -20.03
CA ASN A 74 8.25 -0.60 -21.16
C ASN A 74 6.82 -0.80 -21.65
N TRP A 75 6.06 0.28 -21.69
CA TRP A 75 4.66 0.31 -22.11
C TRP A 75 4.43 1.13 -23.37
N SER A 76 5.47 1.44 -24.13
CA SER A 76 5.40 2.30 -25.33
C SER A 76 4.50 1.76 -26.46
N SER A 77 4.18 0.46 -26.42
CA SER A 77 3.24 -0.18 -27.36
C SER A 77 1.76 0.01 -26.99
N LEU A 78 1.46 0.56 -25.81
CA LEU A 78 0.09 0.89 -25.42
C LEU A 78 -0.38 2.17 -26.12
N ALA A 79 -1.62 2.16 -26.61
CA ALA A 79 -2.22 3.30 -27.31
C ALA A 79 -2.66 4.44 -26.36
N VAL A 80 -2.69 4.20 -25.07
CA VAL A 80 -3.16 5.14 -24.03
C VAL A 80 -2.08 5.41 -23.00
N PRO A 81 -2.10 6.59 -22.34
CA PRO A 81 -1.14 6.91 -21.29
C PRO A 81 -1.20 5.93 -20.12
N THR A 82 -0.04 5.65 -19.53
CA THR A 82 0.07 4.81 -18.33
C THR A 82 0.16 5.64 -17.06
N VAL A 83 -0.53 5.20 -16.03
CA VAL A 83 -0.47 5.79 -14.69
C VAL A 83 -0.61 4.71 -13.62
N ASP A 84 0.15 4.84 -12.55
CA ASP A 84 0.01 3.95 -11.41
C ASP A 84 -0.21 4.72 -10.12
N LYS A 85 -0.61 4.00 -9.08
CA LYS A 85 -0.79 4.52 -7.72
C LYS A 85 -0.03 3.66 -6.73
N HIS A 86 0.68 4.31 -5.82
CA HIS A 86 1.28 3.63 -4.66
C HIS A 86 0.66 4.13 -3.35
N SER A 87 0.26 3.20 -2.48
CA SER A 87 -0.09 3.50 -1.10
C SER A 87 1.02 3.06 -0.16
N THR A 88 1.29 3.86 0.88
CA THR A 88 2.20 3.44 1.96
C THR A 88 1.56 2.39 2.88
N GLY A 89 0.29 2.05 2.65
CA GLY A 89 -0.43 1.00 3.36
C GLY A 89 -1.14 1.50 4.61
N GLY A 90 -2.17 0.76 4.99
CA GLY A 90 -3.00 1.07 6.16
C GLY A 90 -4.01 -0.04 6.46
N VAL A 91 -4.92 0.24 7.37
CA VAL A 91 -5.97 -0.68 7.83
C VAL A 91 -7.24 -0.47 7.01
N GLY A 92 -7.71 -1.51 6.36
CA GLY A 92 -8.85 -1.42 5.44
C GLY A 92 -8.52 -0.68 4.14
N ASP A 93 -7.23 -0.48 3.80
CA ASP A 93 -6.81 0.18 2.56
C ASP A 93 -6.99 -0.76 1.36
N LYS A 94 -8.20 -0.80 0.87
CA LYS A 94 -8.65 -1.53 -0.33
C LYS A 94 -8.67 -0.68 -1.59
N ILE A 95 -8.29 0.58 -1.51
CA ILE A 95 -8.49 1.59 -2.56
C ILE A 95 -7.98 1.14 -3.94
N THR A 96 -6.85 0.42 -3.98
CA THR A 96 -6.29 -0.08 -5.26
C THR A 96 -7.28 -0.96 -6.04
N LEU A 97 -8.12 -1.74 -5.35
CA LEU A 97 -9.03 -2.69 -5.98
C LEU A 97 -10.09 -1.99 -6.84
N PRO A 98 -10.86 -1.01 -6.32
CA PRO A 98 -11.80 -0.27 -7.14
C PRO A 98 -11.11 0.77 -8.04
N LEU A 99 -9.96 1.33 -7.62
CA LEU A 99 -9.28 2.42 -8.31
C LEU A 99 -8.70 2.02 -9.66
N ALA A 100 -7.98 0.89 -9.73
CA ALA A 100 -7.31 0.46 -10.97
C ALA A 100 -8.31 0.26 -12.14
N PRO A 101 -9.39 -0.53 -12.00
CA PRO A 101 -10.39 -0.68 -13.05
C PRO A 101 -11.17 0.62 -13.33
N LEU A 102 -11.40 1.45 -12.32
CA LEU A 102 -12.07 2.75 -12.50
C LEU A 102 -11.26 3.69 -13.40
N VAL A 103 -9.97 3.83 -13.14
CA VAL A 103 -9.08 4.69 -13.94
C VAL A 103 -8.92 4.15 -15.36
N ALA A 104 -8.86 2.82 -15.51
CA ALA A 104 -8.84 2.17 -16.82
C ALA A 104 -10.14 2.41 -17.61
N ALA A 105 -11.31 2.30 -16.96
CA ALA A 105 -12.60 2.62 -17.57
C ALA A 105 -12.70 4.10 -18.02
N CYS A 106 -11.89 4.99 -17.46
CA CYS A 106 -11.79 6.39 -17.82
C CYS A 106 -10.75 6.68 -18.92
N GLY A 107 -10.01 5.68 -19.42
CA GLY A 107 -9.16 5.81 -20.61
C GLY A 107 -7.64 5.90 -20.36
N ALA A 108 -7.15 5.52 -19.17
CA ALA A 108 -5.72 5.31 -18.92
C ALA A 108 -5.38 3.81 -18.82
N ALA A 109 -4.12 3.44 -18.99
CA ALA A 109 -3.64 2.10 -18.65
C ALA A 109 -3.02 2.09 -17.25
N VAL A 110 -3.37 1.07 -16.43
CA VAL A 110 -2.94 0.96 -15.03
C VAL A 110 -2.18 -0.34 -14.80
N PRO A 111 -0.85 -0.36 -14.97
CA PRO A 111 0.00 -1.52 -14.69
C PRO A 111 0.35 -1.60 -13.20
N GLN A 112 -0.62 -1.83 -12.35
CA GLN A 112 -0.49 -1.76 -10.90
C GLN A 112 0.37 -2.89 -10.32
N LEU A 113 1.62 -2.59 -9.94
CA LEU A 113 2.44 -3.48 -9.13
C LEU A 113 2.13 -3.31 -7.65
N SER A 114 1.82 -4.42 -7.00
CA SER A 114 1.36 -4.46 -5.61
C SER A 114 2.14 -5.45 -4.76
N GLY A 115 2.01 -5.32 -3.44
CA GLY A 115 2.65 -6.18 -2.46
C GLY A 115 1.68 -7.02 -1.64
N ARG A 116 2.25 -7.99 -0.91
CA ARG A 116 1.58 -8.71 0.16
C ARG A 116 1.67 -7.92 1.46
N GLY A 117 0.70 -8.11 2.34
CA GLY A 117 0.70 -7.49 3.67
C GLY A 117 1.68 -8.15 4.64
N LEU A 118 2.10 -7.38 5.63
CA LEU A 118 2.89 -7.86 6.77
C LEU A 118 2.43 -7.11 8.03
N GLY A 119 2.28 -7.85 9.14
CA GLY A 119 1.78 -7.29 10.39
C GLY A 119 0.33 -6.82 10.27
N HIS A 120 0.06 -5.61 10.76
CA HIS A 120 -1.29 -5.01 10.86
C HIS A 120 -1.83 -4.41 9.56
N THR A 121 -1.02 -4.27 8.53
CA THR A 121 -1.44 -3.74 7.23
C THR A 121 -1.79 -4.86 6.27
N GLY A 122 -2.97 -4.77 5.63
CA GLY A 122 -3.39 -5.73 4.62
C GLY A 122 -2.69 -5.51 3.28
N GLY A 123 -2.31 -6.60 2.59
CA GLY A 123 -1.71 -6.54 1.25
C GLY A 123 -2.74 -6.60 0.14
N THR A 124 -2.54 -5.81 -0.91
CA THR A 124 -3.41 -5.83 -2.09
C THR A 124 -3.47 -7.21 -2.73
N LEU A 125 -2.32 -7.89 -2.85
CA LEU A 125 -2.28 -9.24 -3.44
C LEU A 125 -3.01 -10.27 -2.59
N ASP A 126 -2.93 -10.19 -1.26
CA ASP A 126 -3.63 -11.11 -0.36
C ASP A 126 -5.17 -10.99 -0.50
N LYS A 127 -5.64 -9.76 -0.72
CA LYS A 127 -7.06 -9.49 -1.00
C LYS A 127 -7.45 -10.10 -2.33
N MET A 128 -6.73 -9.82 -3.41
CA MET A 128 -7.01 -10.35 -4.74
C MET A 128 -6.92 -11.88 -4.80
N GLU A 129 -5.97 -12.49 -4.09
CA GLU A 129 -5.82 -13.95 -3.98
C GLU A 129 -6.97 -14.63 -3.22
N SER A 130 -7.84 -13.87 -2.56
CA SER A 130 -9.09 -14.43 -2.02
C SER A 130 -10.12 -14.75 -3.10
N ILE A 131 -10.00 -14.15 -4.29
CA ILE A 131 -10.83 -14.47 -5.45
C ILE A 131 -10.40 -15.84 -6.00
N PRO A 132 -11.30 -16.82 -6.14
CA PRO A 132 -10.97 -18.14 -6.65
C PRO A 132 -10.30 -18.10 -8.04
N GLY A 133 -9.16 -18.79 -8.19
CA GLY A 133 -8.42 -18.90 -9.44
C GLY A 133 -7.52 -17.73 -9.79
N TRP A 134 -7.66 -16.56 -9.15
CA TRP A 134 -6.88 -15.38 -9.49
C TRP A 134 -5.38 -15.55 -9.21
N GLN A 135 -4.54 -15.04 -10.14
CA GLN A 135 -3.09 -15.19 -10.11
C GLN A 135 -2.38 -13.84 -9.98
N ALA A 136 -1.51 -13.74 -8.95
CA ALA A 136 -0.71 -12.54 -8.69
C ALA A 136 0.51 -12.39 -9.61
N SER A 137 1.07 -13.51 -10.10
CA SER A 137 2.32 -13.51 -10.87
C SER A 137 2.03 -13.62 -12.36
N LEU A 138 2.44 -12.61 -13.10
CA LEU A 138 2.35 -12.55 -14.55
C LEU A 138 3.71 -12.23 -15.15
N SER A 139 4.00 -12.74 -16.34
CA SER A 139 5.13 -12.28 -17.15
C SER A 139 4.85 -10.87 -17.71
N HIS A 140 5.88 -10.17 -18.16
CA HIS A 140 5.72 -8.87 -18.81
C HIS A 140 4.76 -8.92 -20.01
N ASP A 141 4.88 -9.95 -20.87
CA ASP A 141 4.02 -10.13 -22.04
C ASP A 141 2.56 -10.39 -21.65
N GLN A 142 2.33 -11.16 -20.58
CA GLN A 142 0.99 -11.38 -20.05
C GLN A 142 0.40 -10.08 -19.51
N MET A 143 1.18 -9.29 -18.75
CA MET A 143 0.75 -7.98 -18.26
C MET A 143 0.40 -7.04 -19.41
N LEU A 144 1.28 -6.98 -20.43
CA LEU A 144 1.05 -6.14 -21.62
C LEU A 144 -0.24 -6.53 -22.34
N LYS A 145 -0.48 -7.84 -22.49
CA LYS A 145 -1.72 -8.33 -23.11
C LYS A 145 -2.95 -7.92 -22.30
N VAL A 146 -2.93 -8.08 -20.98
CA VAL A 146 -4.06 -7.67 -20.12
C VAL A 146 -4.29 -6.15 -20.20
N LEU A 147 -3.23 -5.35 -20.23
CA LEU A 147 -3.34 -3.90 -20.39
C LEU A 147 -3.91 -3.49 -21.74
N GLN A 148 -3.56 -4.19 -22.83
CA GLN A 148 -4.11 -3.95 -24.16
C GLN A 148 -5.59 -4.32 -24.25
N ASP A 149 -5.97 -5.45 -23.63
CA ASP A 149 -7.33 -5.98 -23.73
C ASP A 149 -8.32 -5.33 -22.73
N VAL A 150 -7.82 -4.92 -21.55
CA VAL A 150 -8.64 -4.50 -20.41
C VAL A 150 -8.32 -3.08 -19.92
N GLY A 151 -7.05 -2.66 -20.01
CA GLY A 151 -6.58 -1.36 -19.52
C GLY A 151 -6.06 -1.37 -18.08
N ALA A 152 -6.33 -2.41 -17.28
CA ALA A 152 -5.82 -2.52 -15.90
C ALA A 152 -5.30 -3.93 -15.61
N VAL A 153 -4.24 -4.01 -14.80
CA VAL A 153 -3.70 -5.25 -14.23
C VAL A 153 -3.22 -4.97 -12.80
N ILE A 154 -3.47 -5.88 -11.87
CA ILE A 154 -2.90 -5.83 -10.51
C ILE A 154 -2.05 -7.09 -10.33
N CYS A 155 -0.75 -6.95 -10.13
CA CYS A 155 0.12 -8.11 -10.00
C CYS A 155 1.32 -7.86 -9.08
N ALA A 156 2.05 -8.93 -8.78
CA ALA A 156 3.30 -8.86 -8.03
C ALA A 156 4.42 -8.31 -8.91
N ALA A 157 5.35 -7.57 -8.31
CA ALA A 157 6.59 -7.20 -8.96
C ALA A 157 7.40 -8.45 -9.32
N GLY A 158 7.86 -8.54 -10.55
CA GLY A 158 8.76 -9.61 -11.01
C GLY A 158 10.11 -9.60 -10.27
N ALA A 159 10.78 -10.73 -10.25
CA ALA A 159 12.09 -10.88 -9.59
C ALA A 159 13.19 -9.97 -10.17
N GLY A 160 13.06 -9.59 -11.45
CA GLY A 160 14.00 -8.71 -12.14
C GLY A 160 13.82 -7.21 -11.84
N LEU A 161 12.74 -6.83 -11.18
CA LEU A 161 12.46 -5.42 -10.89
C LEU A 161 13.19 -4.98 -9.60
N ALA A 162 14.18 -4.07 -9.72
CA ALA A 162 14.95 -3.51 -8.62
C ALA A 162 15.42 -4.57 -7.58
N PRO A 163 16.18 -5.62 -7.98
CA PRO A 163 16.58 -6.71 -7.08
C PRO A 163 17.42 -6.24 -5.89
N ALA A 164 18.18 -5.15 -6.04
CA ALA A 164 18.89 -4.51 -4.93
C ALA A 164 17.93 -4.10 -3.80
N ASP A 165 16.77 -3.51 -4.15
CA ASP A 165 15.78 -3.10 -3.14
C ASP A 165 15.22 -4.30 -2.36
N LYS A 166 14.95 -5.42 -3.04
CA LYS A 166 14.46 -6.63 -2.37
C LYS A 166 15.42 -7.11 -1.30
N LYS A 167 16.73 -7.13 -1.59
CA LYS A 167 17.76 -7.55 -0.64
C LYS A 167 17.94 -6.54 0.48
N LEU A 168 17.98 -5.25 0.14
CA LEU A 168 18.08 -4.14 1.09
C LEU A 168 16.89 -4.10 2.06
N TYR A 169 15.66 -4.25 1.55
CA TYR A 169 14.47 -4.22 2.39
C TYR A 169 14.44 -5.40 3.39
N ALA A 170 14.82 -6.59 2.95
CA ALA A 170 14.91 -7.75 3.85
C ALA A 170 15.92 -7.53 4.99
N LEU A 171 17.06 -6.86 4.71
CA LEU A 171 18.04 -6.52 5.73
C LEU A 171 17.51 -5.43 6.67
N ARG A 172 16.84 -4.41 6.14
CA ARG A 172 16.26 -3.31 6.95
C ARG A 172 15.19 -3.81 7.92
N ASP A 173 14.41 -4.81 7.53
CA ASP A 173 13.35 -5.40 8.35
C ASP A 173 13.90 -6.00 9.66
N VAL A 174 15.08 -6.62 9.59
CA VAL A 174 15.72 -7.28 10.77
C VAL A 174 16.73 -6.39 11.51
N THR A 175 17.08 -5.22 10.97
CA THR A 175 18.08 -4.31 11.57
C THR A 175 17.47 -3.06 12.20
N GLY A 176 16.14 -2.91 12.20
CA GLY A 176 15.46 -1.74 12.76
C GLY A 176 15.69 -0.44 11.98
N THR A 177 16.08 -0.53 10.69
CA THR A 177 16.39 0.64 9.85
C THR A 177 15.28 1.00 8.86
N VAL A 178 14.11 0.33 8.94
CA VAL A 178 12.93 0.63 8.11
C VAL A 178 12.49 2.10 8.23
N PRO A 179 12.47 2.78 9.40
CA PRO A 179 11.93 4.13 9.54
C PRO A 179 12.72 5.27 8.87
N ALA A 180 13.87 4.99 8.25
CA ALA A 180 14.67 6.02 7.58
C ALA A 180 13.95 6.55 6.32
N ILE A 181 13.50 7.82 6.34
CA ILE A 181 12.77 8.45 5.21
C ILE A 181 13.53 8.32 3.88
N PRO A 182 14.85 8.60 3.78
CA PRO A 182 15.60 8.41 2.55
C PRO A 182 15.47 6.99 1.97
N LEU A 183 15.55 5.99 2.85
CA LEU A 183 15.51 4.59 2.46
C LEU A 183 14.08 4.11 2.14
N ILE A 184 13.06 4.67 2.80
CA ILE A 184 11.64 4.42 2.46
C ILE A 184 11.35 4.98 1.07
N ALA A 185 11.71 6.25 0.84
CA ALA A 185 11.48 6.92 -0.44
C ALA A 185 12.17 6.18 -1.59
N SER A 186 13.45 5.84 -1.43
CA SER A 186 14.22 5.10 -2.43
C SER A 186 13.64 3.71 -2.71
N SER A 187 13.23 2.99 -1.68
CA SER A 187 12.63 1.64 -1.82
C SER A 187 11.31 1.67 -2.60
N ILE A 188 10.44 2.64 -2.33
CA ILE A 188 9.19 2.81 -3.05
C ILE A 188 9.47 3.25 -4.49
N MET A 189 10.23 4.33 -4.65
CA MET A 189 10.41 4.99 -5.93
C MET A 189 11.27 4.16 -6.90
N SER A 190 12.23 3.36 -6.43
CA SER A 190 12.99 2.48 -7.31
C SER A 190 12.10 1.51 -8.08
N LYS A 191 11.13 0.88 -7.40
CA LYS A 191 10.17 -0.03 -8.04
C LYS A 191 9.20 0.72 -8.95
N LYS A 192 8.66 1.86 -8.48
CA LYS A 192 7.66 2.63 -9.23
C LYS A 192 8.24 3.31 -10.47
N ILE A 193 9.49 3.73 -10.44
CA ILE A 193 10.17 4.26 -11.62
C ILE A 193 10.57 3.11 -12.57
N ALA A 194 11.07 1.98 -12.05
CA ALA A 194 11.42 0.81 -12.86
C ALA A 194 10.19 0.17 -13.54
N GLU A 195 9.01 0.34 -12.97
CA GLU A 195 7.72 -0.05 -13.56
C GLU A 195 7.40 0.69 -14.88
N GLY A 196 8.02 1.85 -15.12
CA GLY A 196 8.01 2.52 -16.41
C GLY A 196 6.72 3.27 -16.76
N THR A 197 5.87 3.58 -15.78
CA THR A 197 4.65 4.39 -16.02
C THR A 197 4.98 5.85 -16.30
N GLY A 198 4.17 6.51 -17.16
CA GLY A 198 4.34 7.93 -17.48
C GLY A 198 3.92 8.87 -16.35
N ALA A 199 3.04 8.42 -15.48
CA ALA A 199 2.57 9.18 -14.32
C ALA A 199 2.42 8.29 -13.07
N LEU A 200 2.54 8.90 -11.89
CA LEU A 200 2.44 8.22 -10.61
C LEU A 200 1.71 9.09 -9.59
N VAL A 201 0.77 8.50 -8.85
CA VAL A 201 0.13 9.13 -7.70
C VAL A 201 0.48 8.36 -6.43
N LEU A 202 1.01 9.08 -5.45
CA LEU A 202 1.41 8.54 -4.15
C LEU A 202 0.34 8.86 -3.13
N ASP A 203 -0.17 7.85 -2.47
CA ASP A 203 -1.12 7.92 -1.36
C ASP A 203 -0.35 7.64 -0.05
N VAL A 204 0.15 8.71 0.56
CA VAL A 204 0.98 8.64 1.78
C VAL A 204 0.08 8.69 2.99
N LYS A 205 -0.12 7.55 3.62
CA LYS A 205 -0.97 7.39 4.80
C LYS A 205 -0.31 7.94 6.06
N THR A 206 -1.08 8.64 6.91
CA THR A 206 -0.66 9.09 8.24
C THR A 206 -1.77 8.91 9.27
N GLY A 207 -1.40 8.65 10.52
CA GLY A 207 -2.31 8.32 11.62
C GLY A 207 -1.93 7.03 12.31
N SER A 208 -2.71 6.58 13.29
CA SER A 208 -2.37 5.41 14.12
C SER A 208 -2.20 4.12 13.32
N GLY A 209 -2.98 3.92 12.26
CA GLY A 209 -2.93 2.74 11.41
C GLY A 209 -1.91 2.78 10.27
N ALA A 210 -1.10 3.85 10.15
CA ALA A 210 -0.10 4.02 9.12
C ALA A 210 1.33 3.80 9.64
N PHE A 211 2.27 3.48 8.74
CA PHE A 211 3.70 3.45 9.08
C PHE A 211 4.25 4.83 9.47
N MET A 212 3.78 5.89 8.81
CA MET A 212 4.08 7.27 9.14
C MET A 212 2.99 7.84 10.04
N SER A 213 3.06 7.59 11.35
CA SER A 213 2.03 8.08 12.29
C SER A 213 2.04 9.61 12.45
N ASN A 214 3.19 10.27 12.20
CA ASN A 214 3.34 11.72 12.32
C ASN A 214 3.06 12.40 10.96
N PRO A 215 2.08 13.33 10.87
CA PRO A 215 1.73 14.02 9.63
C PRO A 215 2.89 14.81 8.99
N GLU A 216 3.77 15.43 9.77
CA GLU A 216 4.89 16.21 9.23
C GLU A 216 5.93 15.29 8.57
N LYS A 217 6.22 14.13 9.16
CA LYS A 217 7.07 13.12 8.54
C LYS A 217 6.45 12.51 7.28
N ALA A 218 5.13 12.36 7.25
CA ALA A 218 4.41 11.91 6.06
C ALA A 218 4.52 12.94 4.92
N LYS A 219 4.41 14.24 5.23
CA LYS A 219 4.61 15.33 4.27
C LYS A 219 6.05 15.36 3.74
N GLU A 220 7.04 15.19 4.63
CA GLU A 220 8.46 15.10 4.26
C GLU A 220 8.68 13.93 3.27
N LEU A 221 8.19 12.73 3.60
CA LEU A 221 8.28 11.56 2.74
C LEU A 221 7.61 11.81 1.37
N ALA A 222 6.41 12.38 1.36
CA ALA A 222 5.69 12.73 0.14
C ALA A 222 6.49 13.68 -0.76
N SER A 223 7.06 14.75 -0.17
CA SER A 223 7.88 15.73 -0.88
C SER A 223 9.14 15.10 -1.49
N VAL A 224 9.86 14.25 -0.73
CA VAL A 224 11.04 13.54 -1.22
C VAL A 224 10.68 12.62 -2.39
N MET A 225 9.59 11.85 -2.28
CA MET A 225 9.17 10.94 -3.36
C MET A 225 8.72 11.67 -4.63
N VAL A 226 8.01 12.79 -4.50
CA VAL A 226 7.63 13.63 -5.65
C VAL A 226 8.86 14.18 -6.36
N GLU A 227 9.86 14.65 -5.61
CA GLU A 227 11.11 15.15 -6.20
C GLU A 227 11.89 14.03 -6.90
N LEU A 228 11.96 12.82 -6.34
CA LEU A 228 12.57 11.64 -7.00
C LEU A 228 11.87 11.32 -8.32
N GLY A 229 10.54 11.31 -8.34
CA GLY A 229 9.79 11.06 -9.56
C GLY A 229 10.03 12.11 -10.64
N LYS A 230 10.04 13.40 -10.27
CA LYS A 230 10.36 14.50 -11.20
C LYS A 230 11.76 14.35 -11.80
N ARG A 231 12.77 14.02 -10.99
CA ARG A 231 14.14 13.79 -11.46
C ARG A 231 14.25 12.61 -12.43
N ALA A 232 13.43 11.59 -12.22
CA ALA A 232 13.34 10.43 -13.11
C ALA A 232 12.47 10.66 -14.37
N GLY A 233 11.88 11.85 -14.54
CA GLY A 233 11.02 12.17 -15.66
C GLY A 233 9.60 11.60 -15.57
N VAL A 234 9.18 11.12 -14.39
CA VAL A 234 7.83 10.61 -14.12
C VAL A 234 6.98 11.73 -13.54
N ASN A 235 5.81 12.01 -14.13
CA ASN A 235 4.87 12.98 -13.58
C ASN A 235 4.28 12.47 -12.27
N THR A 236 4.89 12.86 -11.16
CA THR A 236 4.59 12.33 -9.84
C THR A 236 3.86 13.36 -8.99
N ARG A 237 2.75 12.93 -8.38
CA ARG A 237 1.96 13.68 -7.41
C ARG A 237 1.86 12.88 -6.12
N ALA A 238 1.60 13.55 -5.00
CA ALA A 238 1.34 12.88 -3.74
C ALA A 238 0.18 13.51 -2.99
N LEU A 239 -0.58 12.66 -2.30
CA LEU A 239 -1.57 13.05 -1.32
C LEU A 239 -1.16 12.47 0.03
N VAL A 240 -1.20 13.29 1.07
CA VAL A 240 -1.12 12.81 2.45
C VAL A 240 -2.56 12.59 2.93
N THR A 241 -2.88 11.35 3.32
CA THR A 241 -4.25 10.94 3.65
C THR A 241 -4.34 10.33 5.04
N ALA A 242 -5.51 10.47 5.67
CA ALA A 242 -5.75 9.99 7.03
C ALA A 242 -5.82 8.46 7.12
N MET A 243 -5.26 7.91 8.21
CA MET A 243 -5.33 6.51 8.62
C MET A 243 -5.41 6.37 10.15
N ASP A 244 -6.01 7.32 10.82
CA ASP A 244 -6.33 7.28 12.26
C ASP A 244 -7.57 6.42 12.54
N VAL A 245 -8.48 6.30 11.56
CA VAL A 245 -9.63 5.40 11.54
C VAL A 245 -9.48 4.44 10.35
N PRO A 246 -9.89 3.16 10.47
CA PRO A 246 -9.86 2.24 9.32
C PRO A 246 -10.65 2.77 8.13
N LEU A 247 -10.17 2.57 6.91
CA LEU A 247 -10.92 2.89 5.70
C LEU A 247 -12.02 1.86 5.46
N GLY A 248 -13.22 2.35 5.18
CA GLY A 248 -14.40 1.50 5.00
C GLY A 248 -14.86 0.83 6.30
N LEU A 249 -15.64 -0.21 6.16
CA LEU A 249 -16.26 -0.96 7.24
C LEU A 249 -15.66 -2.36 7.41
N THR A 250 -14.58 -2.68 6.71
CA THR A 250 -13.93 -3.98 6.77
C THR A 250 -12.42 -3.87 6.81
N ALA A 251 -11.79 -4.79 7.55
CA ALA A 251 -10.35 -5.02 7.55
C ALA A 251 -10.08 -6.53 7.48
N GLY A 252 -9.54 -7.01 6.34
CA GLY A 252 -9.31 -8.44 6.05
C GLY A 252 -9.39 -8.71 4.55
N ASN A 253 -9.03 -9.92 4.10
CA ASN A 253 -8.80 -10.14 2.67
C ASN A 253 -10.11 -10.18 1.86
N ALA A 254 -10.91 -11.26 1.95
CA ALA A 254 -12.17 -11.41 1.22
C ALA A 254 -13.24 -10.37 1.63
N LEU A 255 -13.22 -9.92 2.88
CA LEU A 255 -14.12 -8.88 3.37
C LEU A 255 -13.90 -7.56 2.61
N GLU A 256 -12.64 -7.18 2.41
CA GLU A 256 -12.28 -5.95 1.68
C GLU A 256 -12.52 -6.08 0.17
N VAL A 257 -12.40 -7.27 -0.42
CA VAL A 257 -12.82 -7.51 -1.82
C VAL A 257 -14.31 -7.31 -1.98
N ARG A 258 -15.14 -7.83 -1.05
CA ARG A 258 -16.59 -7.64 -1.07
C ARG A 258 -16.95 -6.15 -1.03
N GLU A 259 -16.36 -5.39 -0.12
CA GLU A 259 -16.59 -3.95 -0.01
C GLU A 259 -16.11 -3.18 -1.26
N SER A 260 -15.02 -3.62 -1.89
CA SER A 260 -14.54 -3.04 -3.16
C SER A 260 -15.52 -3.30 -4.31
N ILE A 261 -16.16 -4.47 -4.36
CA ILE A 261 -17.21 -4.80 -5.33
C ILE A 261 -18.44 -3.92 -5.09
N GLU A 262 -18.81 -3.65 -3.83
CA GLU A 262 -19.89 -2.72 -3.51
C GLU A 262 -19.61 -1.31 -4.04
N VAL A 263 -18.38 -0.80 -3.87
CA VAL A 263 -17.94 0.51 -4.44
C VAL A 263 -18.07 0.50 -5.97
N LEU A 264 -17.59 -0.54 -6.64
CA LEU A 264 -17.67 -0.68 -8.10
C LEU A 264 -19.12 -0.83 -8.60
N SER A 265 -20.04 -1.27 -7.73
CA SER A 265 -21.47 -1.34 -8.00
C SER A 265 -22.23 -0.03 -7.75
N GLY A 266 -21.51 1.05 -7.41
CA GLY A 266 -22.08 2.38 -7.14
C GLY A 266 -22.57 2.57 -5.72
N GLY A 267 -22.20 1.68 -4.77
CA GLY A 267 -22.47 1.74 -3.33
C GLY A 267 -21.18 1.86 -2.51
N GLY A 268 -21.16 1.18 -1.34
CA GLY A 268 -20.02 1.08 -0.45
C GLY A 268 -19.85 2.25 0.52
N PRO A 269 -18.87 2.18 1.44
CA PRO A 269 -18.62 3.21 2.44
C PRO A 269 -18.19 4.55 1.82
N ALA A 270 -18.73 5.64 2.35
CA ALA A 270 -18.54 6.98 1.79
C ALA A 270 -17.06 7.39 1.73
N ASP A 271 -16.28 7.10 2.75
CA ASP A 271 -14.84 7.41 2.82
C ASP A 271 -14.03 6.65 1.75
N VAL A 272 -14.38 5.40 1.47
CA VAL A 272 -13.73 4.60 0.41
C VAL A 272 -14.10 5.16 -0.97
N VAL A 273 -15.38 5.46 -1.20
CA VAL A 273 -15.84 6.06 -2.47
C VAL A 273 -15.17 7.41 -2.70
N GLU A 274 -15.19 8.30 -1.70
CA GLU A 274 -14.61 9.64 -1.78
C GLU A 274 -13.11 9.58 -2.11
N LEU A 275 -12.33 8.78 -1.36
CA LEU A 275 -10.90 8.67 -1.59
C LEU A 275 -10.58 8.03 -2.95
N THR A 276 -11.35 7.03 -3.37
CA THR A 276 -11.21 6.40 -4.69
C THR A 276 -11.43 7.43 -5.81
N LEU A 277 -12.46 8.25 -5.72
CA LEU A 277 -12.74 9.31 -6.71
C LEU A 277 -11.67 10.40 -6.74
N ILE A 278 -11.20 10.83 -5.56
CA ILE A 278 -10.11 11.82 -5.46
C ILE A 278 -8.85 11.29 -6.14
N LEU A 279 -8.42 10.08 -5.80
CA LEU A 279 -7.22 9.47 -6.37
C LEU A 279 -7.38 9.18 -7.88
N ALA A 280 -8.56 8.75 -8.33
CA ALA A 280 -8.83 8.54 -9.75
C ALA A 280 -8.68 9.86 -10.55
N ARG A 281 -9.22 10.96 -10.06
CA ARG A 281 -9.08 12.29 -10.69
C ARG A 281 -7.61 12.73 -10.72
N GLU A 282 -6.86 12.55 -9.64
CA GLU A 282 -5.42 12.85 -9.62
C GLU A 282 -4.63 11.99 -10.59
N MET A 283 -4.93 10.70 -10.70
CA MET A 283 -4.28 9.79 -11.66
C MET A 283 -4.55 10.21 -13.11
N LEU A 284 -5.81 10.46 -13.46
CA LEU A 284 -6.20 10.88 -14.81
C LEU A 284 -5.58 12.24 -15.18
N ASP A 285 -5.56 13.19 -14.24
CA ASP A 285 -4.96 14.50 -14.49
C ASP A 285 -3.42 14.41 -14.59
N ALA A 286 -2.76 13.59 -13.77
CA ALA A 286 -1.33 13.31 -13.89
C ALA A 286 -0.98 12.65 -15.24
N ALA A 287 -1.81 11.73 -15.71
CA ALA A 287 -1.66 11.09 -17.02
C ALA A 287 -2.12 11.98 -18.19
N LYS A 288 -2.67 13.18 -17.92
CA LYS A 288 -3.26 14.10 -18.91
C LYS A 288 -4.39 13.47 -19.73
N VAL A 289 -5.12 12.53 -19.13
CA VAL A 289 -6.28 11.89 -19.74
C VAL A 289 -7.51 12.76 -19.54
N ARG A 290 -8.20 13.09 -20.62
CA ARG A 290 -9.47 13.84 -20.64
C ARG A 290 -10.57 12.92 -21.15
N GLY A 291 -10.83 11.87 -20.38
CA GLY A 291 -11.84 10.86 -20.70
C GLY A 291 -13.13 11.05 -19.90
N LYS A 292 -13.77 9.94 -19.58
CA LYS A 292 -14.96 9.88 -18.74
C LYS A 292 -14.66 10.33 -17.30
N ASP A 293 -15.60 11.03 -16.66
CA ASP A 293 -15.50 11.33 -15.23
C ASP A 293 -15.60 10.03 -14.41
N PRO A 294 -14.72 9.82 -13.41
CA PRO A 294 -14.72 8.60 -12.59
C PRO A 294 -16.07 8.35 -11.89
N GLU A 295 -16.77 9.39 -11.45
CA GLU A 295 -18.06 9.22 -10.81
C GLU A 295 -19.13 8.69 -11.78
N VAL A 296 -19.07 9.11 -13.04
CA VAL A 296 -19.94 8.54 -14.10
C VAL A 296 -19.56 7.08 -14.36
N ALA A 297 -18.27 6.75 -14.40
CA ALA A 297 -17.82 5.37 -14.64
C ALA A 297 -18.18 4.38 -13.51
N LEU A 298 -18.31 4.86 -12.27
CA LEU A 298 -18.87 4.05 -11.17
C LEU A 298 -20.38 3.83 -11.35
N LYS A 299 -21.13 4.91 -11.71
CA LYS A 299 -22.59 4.87 -11.78
C LYS A 299 -23.13 4.10 -12.99
N ASP A 300 -22.42 4.14 -14.13
CA ASP A 300 -22.89 3.47 -15.37
C ASP A 300 -22.40 2.01 -15.49
N GLY A 301 -21.64 1.50 -14.50
CA GLY A 301 -21.16 0.13 -14.44
C GLY A 301 -19.88 -0.14 -15.24
N SER A 302 -19.31 0.84 -15.97
CA SER A 302 -18.12 0.61 -16.78
C SER A 302 -16.87 0.27 -15.94
N ALA A 303 -16.76 0.78 -14.72
CA ALA A 303 -15.71 0.41 -13.78
C ALA A 303 -15.85 -1.05 -13.32
N MET A 304 -17.08 -1.51 -13.05
CA MET A 304 -17.36 -2.91 -12.71
C MET A 304 -17.06 -3.84 -13.89
N ASP A 305 -17.44 -3.47 -15.10
CA ASP A 305 -17.13 -4.26 -16.30
C ASP A 305 -15.60 -4.41 -16.49
N CYS A 306 -14.84 -3.35 -16.25
CA CYS A 306 -13.39 -3.40 -16.29
C CYS A 306 -12.82 -4.31 -15.20
N TRP A 307 -13.32 -4.21 -13.97
CA TRP A 307 -12.96 -5.11 -12.85
C TRP A 307 -13.17 -6.58 -13.22
N ARG A 308 -14.34 -6.93 -13.72
CA ARG A 308 -14.68 -8.31 -14.11
C ARG A 308 -13.73 -8.84 -15.18
N LYS A 309 -13.47 -8.05 -16.22
CA LYS A 309 -12.52 -8.39 -17.29
C LYS A 309 -11.09 -8.57 -16.73
N MET A 310 -10.65 -7.69 -15.84
CA MET A 310 -9.35 -7.78 -15.20
C MET A 310 -9.20 -9.06 -14.36
N VAL A 311 -10.20 -9.39 -13.55
CA VAL A 311 -10.20 -10.61 -12.74
C VAL A 311 -10.14 -11.85 -13.62
N ILE A 312 -10.96 -11.93 -14.68
CA ILE A 312 -10.98 -13.05 -15.63
C ILE A 312 -9.64 -13.17 -16.38
N ALA A 313 -9.08 -12.05 -16.84
CA ALA A 313 -7.81 -12.05 -17.58
C ALA A 313 -6.64 -12.55 -16.73
N GLN A 314 -6.75 -12.47 -15.40
CA GLN A 314 -5.78 -13.00 -14.43
C GLN A 314 -6.17 -14.38 -13.87
N GLY A 315 -7.11 -15.10 -14.51
CA GLY A 315 -7.50 -16.46 -14.18
C GLY A 315 -8.51 -16.58 -13.05
N GLY A 316 -9.00 -15.46 -12.49
CA GLY A 316 -10.00 -15.45 -11.43
C GLY A 316 -11.42 -15.55 -11.95
N ASP A 317 -12.31 -16.03 -11.09
CA ASP A 317 -13.76 -16.04 -11.33
C ASP A 317 -14.43 -14.93 -10.51
N PRO A 318 -14.90 -13.82 -11.16
CA PRO A 318 -15.53 -12.70 -10.48
C PRO A 318 -16.91 -13.03 -9.90
N ASP A 319 -17.53 -14.15 -10.28
CA ASP A 319 -18.84 -14.60 -9.83
C ASP A 319 -18.76 -15.70 -8.76
N ALA A 320 -17.58 -16.27 -8.54
CA ALA A 320 -17.39 -17.28 -7.52
C ALA A 320 -17.62 -16.71 -6.11
N PRO A 321 -18.24 -17.47 -5.20
CA PRO A 321 -18.40 -17.04 -3.82
C PRO A 321 -17.03 -16.79 -3.16
N LEU A 322 -16.86 -15.61 -2.57
CA LEU A 322 -15.67 -15.28 -1.82
C LEU A 322 -15.57 -16.11 -0.55
N PRO A 323 -14.36 -16.52 -0.13
CA PRO A 323 -14.15 -17.27 1.09
C PRO A 323 -14.75 -16.55 2.32
N THR A 324 -15.38 -17.33 3.19
CA THR A 324 -15.89 -16.89 4.49
C THR A 324 -15.20 -17.66 5.59
N ALA A 325 -14.99 -17.03 6.74
CA ALA A 325 -14.46 -17.69 7.91
C ALA A 325 -15.48 -18.70 8.49
N LYS A 326 -14.96 -19.73 9.13
CA LYS A 326 -15.79 -20.79 9.76
C LYS A 326 -16.50 -20.28 11.00
N GLU A 327 -15.84 -19.41 11.76
CA GLU A 327 -16.30 -18.93 13.07
C GLU A 327 -16.46 -17.41 13.05
N LYS A 328 -17.42 -16.92 13.83
CA LYS A 328 -17.69 -15.50 14.02
C LYS A 328 -17.90 -15.19 15.49
N LEU A 329 -17.41 -14.03 15.93
CA LEU A 329 -17.63 -13.51 17.26
C LEU A 329 -18.07 -12.04 17.17
N VAL A 330 -19.22 -11.71 17.75
CA VAL A 330 -19.71 -10.34 17.80
C VAL A 330 -19.21 -9.67 19.09
N ILE A 331 -18.63 -8.49 18.95
CA ILE A 331 -18.27 -7.59 20.06
C ILE A 331 -19.34 -6.49 20.10
N THR A 332 -19.95 -6.31 21.26
CA THR A 332 -21.04 -5.37 21.46
C THR A 332 -20.62 -4.15 22.26
N ALA A 333 -21.34 -3.05 22.10
CA ALA A 333 -21.16 -1.84 22.88
C ALA A 333 -21.59 -2.06 24.34
N GLU A 334 -20.76 -1.70 25.29
CA GLU A 334 -21.08 -1.81 26.72
C GLU A 334 -22.04 -0.73 27.19
N LYS A 335 -22.05 0.44 26.53
CA LYS A 335 -22.88 1.59 26.86
C LYS A 335 -23.44 2.27 25.60
N SER A 336 -24.50 3.04 25.79
CA SER A 336 -25.09 3.87 24.74
C SER A 336 -24.36 5.22 24.61
N GLY A 337 -24.34 5.81 23.42
CA GLY A 337 -23.74 7.11 23.18
C GLY A 337 -23.37 7.33 21.72
N THR A 338 -22.47 8.26 21.48
CA THR A 338 -21.87 8.50 20.16
C THR A 338 -20.44 7.93 20.16
N ILE A 339 -20.06 7.21 19.13
CA ILE A 339 -18.66 6.79 18.96
C ILE A 339 -17.82 8.05 18.81
N SER A 340 -16.97 8.33 19.82
CA SER A 340 -16.14 9.53 19.82
C SER A 340 -14.83 9.34 19.08
N SER A 341 -14.23 8.14 19.14
CA SER A 341 -12.99 7.82 18.43
C SER A 341 -12.87 6.32 18.13
N MET A 342 -12.05 5.98 17.15
CA MET A 342 -11.67 4.59 16.80
C MET A 342 -10.19 4.57 16.40
N ASP A 343 -9.43 3.59 16.90
CA ASP A 343 -8.01 3.43 16.65
C ASP A 343 -7.78 2.39 15.54
N ALA A 344 -7.30 2.87 14.39
CA ALA A 344 -7.04 2.01 13.23
C ALA A 344 -5.97 0.95 13.52
N LEU A 345 -4.90 1.27 14.28
CA LEU A 345 -3.84 0.31 14.59
C LEU A 345 -4.38 -0.88 15.37
N LYS A 346 -5.19 -0.62 16.39
CA LYS A 346 -5.78 -1.68 17.23
C LYS A 346 -6.70 -2.60 16.41
N VAL A 347 -7.51 -2.02 15.51
CA VAL A 347 -8.34 -2.80 14.57
C VAL A 347 -7.46 -3.63 13.62
N GLY A 348 -6.39 -3.04 13.07
CA GLY A 348 -5.46 -3.75 12.19
C GLY A 348 -4.72 -4.90 12.90
N ILE A 349 -4.26 -4.68 14.14
CA ILE A 349 -3.63 -5.74 14.96
C ILE A 349 -4.62 -6.86 15.26
N SER A 350 -5.87 -6.52 15.55
CA SER A 350 -6.91 -7.53 15.78
C SER A 350 -7.17 -8.35 14.51
N ALA A 351 -7.33 -7.72 13.34
CA ALA A 351 -7.48 -8.43 12.07
C ALA A 351 -6.27 -9.35 11.77
N TRP A 352 -5.07 -8.89 12.03
CA TRP A 352 -3.85 -9.69 11.92
C TRP A 352 -3.90 -10.94 12.84
N ARG A 353 -4.26 -10.76 14.11
CA ARG A 353 -4.37 -11.86 15.08
C ARG A 353 -5.46 -12.87 14.72
N LEU A 354 -6.51 -12.45 14.04
CA LEU A 354 -7.55 -13.35 13.49
C LEU A 354 -7.05 -14.24 12.35
N GLY A 355 -5.90 -13.91 11.74
CA GLY A 355 -5.31 -14.66 10.64
C GLY A 355 -5.42 -13.97 9.28
N ALA A 356 -5.92 -12.73 9.22
CA ALA A 356 -6.00 -11.95 7.98
C ALA A 356 -4.63 -11.46 7.48
N GLY A 357 -3.63 -11.33 8.36
CA GLY A 357 -2.26 -10.97 8.03
C GLY A 357 -1.26 -12.05 8.43
N ARG A 358 0.00 -11.90 8.05
CA ARG A 358 1.09 -12.83 8.37
C ARG A 358 2.11 -12.20 9.30
N ALA A 359 2.73 -13.03 10.15
CA ALA A 359 3.82 -12.61 11.04
C ALA A 359 5.18 -12.66 10.33
N ARG A 360 5.34 -13.56 9.35
CA ARG A 360 6.59 -13.76 8.60
C ARG A 360 6.30 -13.84 7.10
N GLN A 361 7.26 -13.42 6.29
CA GLN A 361 7.17 -13.58 4.85
C GLN A 361 7.00 -15.06 4.49
N GLY A 362 6.10 -15.35 3.52
CA GLY A 362 5.82 -16.72 3.08
C GLY A 362 4.75 -17.46 3.87
N GLU A 363 4.33 -16.97 5.04
CA GLU A 363 3.20 -17.58 5.76
C GLU A 363 1.89 -17.39 5.01
N ALA A 364 1.03 -18.42 5.03
CA ALA A 364 -0.31 -18.34 4.48
C ALA A 364 -1.22 -17.46 5.37
N VAL A 365 -2.14 -16.74 4.75
CA VAL A 365 -3.20 -16.01 5.45
C VAL A 365 -4.52 -16.72 5.31
N GLN A 366 -5.43 -16.54 6.29
CA GLN A 366 -6.81 -17.00 6.19
C GLN A 366 -7.58 -16.00 5.31
N LYS A 367 -8.05 -16.45 4.16
CA LYS A 367 -8.70 -15.59 3.17
C LYS A 367 -10.02 -14.98 3.66
N GLY A 368 -10.77 -15.73 4.51
CA GLY A 368 -12.04 -15.28 5.10
C GLY A 368 -11.90 -14.53 6.43
N ALA A 369 -10.70 -14.48 7.03
CA ALA A 369 -10.50 -13.83 8.33
C ALA A 369 -10.48 -12.31 8.22
N GLY A 370 -10.88 -11.64 9.30
CA GLY A 370 -10.88 -10.18 9.40
C GLY A 370 -11.91 -9.65 10.38
N ILE A 371 -12.24 -8.36 10.21
CA ILE A 371 -13.18 -7.62 11.06
C ILE A 371 -14.17 -6.88 10.18
N GLU A 372 -15.46 -6.99 10.52
CA GLU A 372 -16.51 -6.08 10.08
C GLU A 372 -16.75 -5.03 11.17
N ILE A 373 -16.85 -3.78 10.79
CA ILE A 373 -17.05 -2.60 11.66
C ILE A 373 -18.49 -2.15 11.47
N HIS A 374 -19.28 -2.09 12.54
CA HIS A 374 -20.72 -1.78 12.45
C HIS A 374 -21.06 -0.33 12.75
N ALA A 375 -20.13 0.44 13.30
CA ALA A 375 -20.34 1.86 13.54
C ALA A 375 -18.98 2.61 13.54
N LYS A 376 -19.00 3.84 13.05
CA LYS A 376 -17.83 4.73 12.91
C LYS A 376 -17.91 5.94 13.83
N PRO A 377 -16.79 6.66 14.09
CA PRO A 377 -16.82 7.91 14.84
C PRO A 377 -17.83 8.90 14.28
N GLY A 378 -18.68 9.45 15.17
CA GLY A 378 -19.81 10.32 14.85
C GLY A 378 -21.17 9.60 14.84
N GLU A 379 -21.19 8.27 14.75
CA GLU A 379 -22.44 7.51 14.75
C GLU A 379 -22.92 7.22 16.17
N LYS A 380 -24.24 7.17 16.34
CA LYS A 380 -24.90 6.81 17.59
C LYS A 380 -25.01 5.31 17.74
N ILE A 381 -24.74 4.81 18.93
CA ILE A 381 -24.87 3.39 19.26
C ILE A 381 -25.62 3.23 20.58
N ILE A 382 -26.32 2.12 20.74
CA ILE A 382 -26.98 1.73 22.00
C ILE A 382 -26.25 0.54 22.62
N SER A 383 -26.28 0.45 23.95
CA SER A 383 -25.73 -0.71 24.68
C SER A 383 -26.28 -2.02 24.14
N GLY A 384 -25.41 -2.99 23.93
CA GLY A 384 -25.73 -4.29 23.33
C GLY A 384 -25.70 -4.33 21.80
N SER A 385 -25.64 -3.20 21.08
CA SER A 385 -25.49 -3.19 19.63
C SER A 385 -24.07 -3.67 19.22
N ALA A 386 -23.98 -4.32 18.07
CA ALA A 386 -22.70 -4.77 17.52
C ALA A 386 -21.80 -3.57 17.23
N LEU A 387 -20.55 -3.65 17.67
CA LEU A 387 -19.44 -2.75 17.29
C LEU A 387 -18.58 -3.39 16.21
N PHE A 388 -18.23 -4.65 16.42
CA PHE A 388 -17.40 -5.44 15.50
C PHE A 388 -17.95 -6.85 15.35
N THR A 389 -17.78 -7.43 14.18
CA THR A 389 -17.82 -8.87 13.99
C THR A 389 -16.44 -9.37 13.61
N LEU A 390 -15.89 -10.27 14.43
CA LEU A 390 -14.61 -10.91 14.20
C LEU A 390 -14.82 -12.21 13.42
N HIS A 391 -13.98 -12.46 12.42
CA HIS A 391 -14.03 -13.61 11.53
C HIS A 391 -12.71 -14.37 11.57
N SER A 392 -12.73 -15.68 11.86
CA SER A 392 -11.54 -16.55 11.82
C SER A 392 -11.93 -18.00 11.52
N ASP A 393 -11.03 -18.77 10.92
CA ASP A 393 -11.19 -20.21 10.79
C ASP A 393 -10.83 -20.97 12.08
N ASP A 394 -10.36 -20.26 13.09
CA ASP A 394 -9.85 -20.79 14.34
C ASP A 394 -10.35 -19.94 15.52
N SER A 395 -11.24 -20.51 16.32
CA SER A 395 -11.86 -19.84 17.48
C SER A 395 -10.87 -19.47 18.59
N GLU A 396 -9.72 -20.17 18.70
CA GLU A 396 -8.68 -19.86 19.69
C GLU A 396 -8.04 -18.48 19.44
N ARG A 397 -8.16 -17.93 18.24
CA ARG A 397 -7.65 -16.61 17.87
C ARG A 397 -8.46 -15.45 18.43
N PHE A 398 -9.74 -15.69 18.77
CA PHE A 398 -10.65 -14.62 19.19
C PHE A 398 -10.18 -13.90 20.45
N GLU A 399 -9.67 -14.63 21.44
CA GLU A 399 -9.27 -14.01 22.73
C GLU A 399 -8.14 -13.00 22.51
N ARG A 400 -7.11 -13.37 21.75
CA ARG A 400 -5.99 -12.47 21.43
C ARG A 400 -6.41 -11.30 20.53
N ALA A 401 -7.41 -11.51 19.67
CA ALA A 401 -7.96 -10.46 18.82
C ALA A 401 -8.79 -9.45 19.62
N LYS A 402 -9.61 -9.92 20.59
CA LYS A 402 -10.32 -9.08 21.55
C LYS A 402 -9.38 -8.21 22.38
N GLN A 403 -8.32 -8.79 22.92
CA GLN A 403 -7.29 -8.04 23.66
C GLN A 403 -6.69 -6.90 22.83
N ALA A 404 -6.52 -7.09 21.51
CA ALA A 404 -6.05 -6.01 20.64
C ALA A 404 -7.07 -4.89 20.46
N LEU A 405 -8.37 -5.19 20.59
CA LEU A 405 -9.46 -4.20 20.50
C LEU A 405 -9.73 -3.44 21.79
N GLU A 406 -9.11 -3.80 22.91
CA GLU A 406 -9.28 -3.10 24.18
C GLU A 406 -8.91 -1.61 24.02
N GLY A 407 -9.90 -0.73 24.29
CA GLY A 407 -9.76 0.71 24.09
C GLY A 407 -9.59 1.14 22.62
N ALA A 408 -9.97 0.29 21.65
CA ALA A 408 -9.99 0.67 20.23
C ALA A 408 -11.11 1.65 19.90
N VAL A 409 -12.19 1.64 20.67
CA VAL A 409 -13.35 2.51 20.49
C VAL A 409 -13.63 3.26 21.78
N SER A 410 -13.86 4.56 21.68
CA SER A 410 -14.39 5.38 22.78
C SER A 410 -15.83 5.80 22.47
N ILE A 411 -16.70 5.75 23.46
CA ILE A 411 -18.12 6.16 23.35
C ILE A 411 -18.36 7.32 24.30
N SER A 412 -18.87 8.43 23.78
CA SER A 412 -19.28 9.61 24.56
C SER A 412 -20.77 9.61 24.79
N GLU A 413 -21.22 9.63 26.04
CA GLU A 413 -22.62 9.76 26.40
C GLU A 413 -23.15 11.21 26.16
N LYS A 414 -22.21 12.17 26.08
CA LYS A 414 -22.53 13.59 25.79
C LYS A 414 -22.59 13.91 24.30
N GLY A 415 -22.28 12.91 23.42
CA GLY A 415 -22.27 13.11 21.97
C GLY A 415 -21.01 13.79 21.41
N GLU A 416 -19.95 13.90 22.22
CA GLU A 416 -18.70 14.51 21.79
C GLU A 416 -17.96 13.55 20.82
N VAL A 417 -17.42 14.11 19.74
CA VAL A 417 -16.58 13.39 18.78
C VAL A 417 -15.18 14.00 18.84
N ALA A 418 -14.16 13.15 18.96
CA ALA A 418 -12.77 13.60 18.93
C ALA A 418 -12.43 14.22 17.57
N GLU A 419 -11.56 15.21 17.58
CA GLU A 419 -11.03 15.80 16.35
C GLU A 419 -10.32 14.71 15.53
N ARG A 420 -10.59 14.68 14.23
CA ARG A 420 -10.04 13.72 13.29
C ARG A 420 -9.28 14.42 12.19
N LEU A 421 -8.27 13.74 11.65
CA LEU A 421 -7.62 14.20 10.45
C LEU A 421 -8.63 14.22 9.28
N PRO A 422 -8.60 15.25 8.41
CA PRO A 422 -9.38 15.22 7.18
C PRO A 422 -8.88 14.09 6.27
N LEU A 423 -9.80 13.51 5.49
CA LEU A 423 -9.48 12.37 4.61
C LEU A 423 -8.26 12.64 3.72
N VAL A 424 -8.17 13.85 3.17
CA VAL A 424 -6.97 14.37 2.48
C VAL A 424 -6.44 15.58 3.25
N ILE A 425 -5.23 15.45 3.77
CA ILE A 425 -4.56 16.46 4.60
C ILE A 425 -3.87 17.52 3.75
N THR A 426 -3.14 17.06 2.71
CA THR A 426 -2.43 17.95 1.78
C THR A 426 -2.10 17.22 0.47
N LYS A 427 -1.79 18.00 -0.59
CA LYS A 427 -1.37 17.54 -1.92
C LYS A 427 -0.04 18.18 -2.32
N PHE A 428 0.76 17.45 -3.08
CA PHE A 428 2.06 17.87 -3.63
C PHE A 428 2.11 17.69 -5.13
#